data_6f695bbe707fe89c49aa061adaf1f522
#
_entry.id   6f695bbe707fe89c49aa061adaf1f522
#
_cell.length_a   1.000
_cell.length_b   1.000
_cell.length_c   1.000
_cell.angle_alpha   90.00
_cell.angle_beta   90.00
_cell.angle_gamma   90.00
#
_symmetry.space_group_name_H-M   'P 1'
#
loop_
_entity.id
_entity.type
_entity.pdbx_description
1 polymer ?
#
loop_
_entity_poly.entity_id
_entity_poly.type
_entity_poly.pdbx_seq_one_letter_code
_entity_poly.pdbx_strand_id
1 'polypeptide(L)'
;GTKLSLEDLQNDQICSNIPGLNEETVHQIIRSIDEKVQKGIRPEKNQTYYHTGPHHDDIMLGMMPHIIHLIREPSNQHIFTNMTSGFTSVTNQFLKRVVENTLKFLKQGKIQMTDYSDFFISGHLFKWDKDVYHYLDKIANNDSRGQSRGLSHRVVRSIVSVYEVNSKEELMTKLQDVLDEINSYY
;
A
#
# COMPACT_ATOMS: atom_id res chain seq x y z
N GLY A 1 -31.16 17.62 0.99
CA GLY A 1 -31.69 16.88 2.12
C GLY A 1 -32.82 17.63 2.79
N THR A 2 -33.80 16.91 3.29
CA THR A 2 -34.88 17.44 4.12
C THR A 2 -34.30 18.03 5.41
N LYS A 3 -34.76 19.24 5.79
CA LYS A 3 -34.39 19.80 7.08
C LYS A 3 -35.14 19.06 8.19
N LEU A 4 -34.45 18.74 9.29
CA LEU A 4 -35.04 18.17 10.49
C LEU A 4 -36.14 19.12 11.01
N SER A 5 -37.31 18.59 11.32
CA SER A 5 -38.45 19.35 11.87
C SER A 5 -38.83 18.86 13.26
N LEU A 6 -39.65 19.63 13.98
CA LEU A 6 -40.21 19.18 15.27
C LEU A 6 -41.11 17.95 15.10
N GLU A 7 -41.85 17.91 13.98
CA GLU A 7 -42.72 16.79 13.66
C GLU A 7 -41.91 15.47 13.48
N ASP A 8 -40.71 15.55 12.85
CA ASP A 8 -39.86 14.41 12.72
C ASP A 8 -39.42 13.83 14.09
N LEU A 9 -39.11 14.72 15.05
CA LEU A 9 -38.75 14.32 16.41
C LEU A 9 -39.94 13.76 17.20
N GLN A 10 -41.11 14.33 17.03
CA GLN A 10 -42.33 13.91 17.71
C GLN A 10 -42.84 12.53 17.19
N ASN A 11 -42.58 12.25 15.91
CA ASN A 11 -42.96 11.00 15.29
C ASN A 11 -41.92 9.85 15.48
N ASP A 12 -40.71 10.17 15.98
CA ASP A 12 -39.71 9.18 16.28
C ASP A 12 -40.02 8.48 17.61
N GLN A 13 -39.92 7.15 17.63
CA GLN A 13 -40.26 6.30 18.79
C GLN A 13 -39.44 6.61 20.05
N ILE A 14 -38.21 7.05 19.90
CA ILE A 14 -37.31 7.36 21.00
C ILE A 14 -37.47 8.82 21.42
N CYS A 15 -37.42 9.73 20.44
CA CYS A 15 -37.46 11.15 20.68
C CYS A 15 -38.81 11.61 21.26
N SER A 16 -39.92 10.98 20.84
CA SER A 16 -41.28 11.30 21.34
C SER A 16 -41.43 11.18 22.86
N ASN A 17 -40.58 10.39 23.51
CA ASN A 17 -40.59 10.23 24.95
C ASN A 17 -39.72 11.26 25.71
N ILE A 18 -39.04 12.14 25.01
CA ILE A 18 -38.21 13.20 25.61
C ILE A 18 -39.10 14.37 25.99
N PRO A 19 -39.21 14.71 27.31
CA PRO A 19 -40.04 15.84 27.73
C PRO A 19 -39.45 17.17 27.28
N GLY A 20 -40.31 18.11 26.85
CA GLY A 20 -39.91 19.49 26.53
C GLY A 20 -39.35 19.67 25.11
N LEU A 21 -39.57 18.72 24.18
CA LEU A 21 -39.28 18.93 22.78
C LEU A 21 -40.04 20.11 22.19
N ASN A 22 -39.31 21.06 21.59
CA ASN A 22 -39.87 22.25 20.95
C ASN A 22 -38.97 22.70 19.78
N GLU A 23 -39.33 23.70 19.05
CA GLU A 23 -38.57 24.24 17.91
C GLU A 23 -37.14 24.66 18.30
N GLU A 24 -36.93 25.20 19.49
CA GLU A 24 -35.59 25.57 19.97
C GLU A 24 -34.72 24.32 20.11
N THR A 25 -35.28 23.17 20.57
CA THR A 25 -34.59 21.88 20.61
C THR A 25 -34.15 21.46 19.22
N VAL A 26 -35.00 21.61 18.19
CA VAL A 26 -34.65 21.33 16.78
C VAL A 26 -33.47 22.17 16.34
N HIS A 27 -33.53 23.48 16.59
CA HIS A 27 -32.45 24.39 16.24
C HIS A 27 -31.14 24.11 16.96
N GLN A 28 -31.19 23.70 18.22
CA GLN A 28 -29.98 23.29 18.97
C GLN A 28 -29.35 22.00 18.41
N ILE A 29 -30.15 21.01 18.04
CA ILE A 29 -29.69 19.79 17.41
C ILE A 29 -29.02 20.10 16.07
N ILE A 30 -29.67 20.86 15.21
CA ILE A 30 -29.13 21.26 13.90
C ILE A 30 -27.79 21.99 14.07
N ARG A 31 -27.73 23.00 14.97
CA ARG A 31 -26.48 23.72 15.26
C ARG A 31 -25.38 22.79 15.75
N SER A 32 -25.68 21.87 16.69
CA SER A 32 -24.70 20.92 17.24
C SER A 32 -24.16 19.97 16.17
N ILE A 33 -25.00 19.50 15.25
CA ILE A 33 -24.59 18.66 14.13
C ILE A 33 -23.72 19.46 13.17
N ASP A 34 -24.15 20.65 12.79
CA ASP A 34 -23.41 21.53 11.87
C ASP A 34 -22.03 21.90 12.43
N GLU A 35 -21.95 22.27 13.70
CA GLU A 35 -20.68 22.55 14.38
C GLU A 35 -19.74 21.34 14.37
N LYS A 36 -20.26 20.12 14.63
CA LYS A 36 -19.47 18.89 14.55
C LYS A 36 -18.96 18.60 13.14
N VAL A 37 -19.84 18.79 12.15
CA VAL A 37 -19.48 18.65 10.73
C VAL A 37 -18.41 19.66 10.35
N GLN A 38 -18.61 20.94 10.68
CA GLN A 38 -17.63 22.00 10.40
C GLN A 38 -16.29 21.75 11.09
N LYS A 39 -16.31 21.28 12.33
CA LYS A 39 -15.08 20.87 13.03
C LYS A 39 -14.36 19.70 12.35
N GLY A 40 -15.11 18.72 11.85
CA GLY A 40 -14.55 17.57 11.16
C GLY A 40 -14.01 17.88 9.74
N ILE A 41 -14.59 18.90 9.07
CA ILE A 41 -14.16 19.30 7.72
C ILE A 41 -12.90 20.17 7.75
N ARG A 42 -12.69 20.96 8.80
CA ARG A 42 -11.54 21.87 8.91
C ARG A 42 -10.33 21.13 9.46
N PRO A 43 -9.27 20.91 8.68
CA PRO A 43 -8.02 20.40 9.23
C PRO A 43 -7.39 21.44 10.14
N GLU A 44 -6.74 21.01 11.21
CA GLU A 44 -5.90 21.86 12.03
C GLU A 44 -4.69 22.32 11.20
N LYS A 45 -4.22 23.56 11.44
CA LYS A 45 -3.11 24.16 10.69
C LYS A 45 -1.82 24.17 11.50
N ASN A 46 -0.68 24.20 10.78
CA ASN A 46 0.64 24.29 11.37
C ASN A 46 0.95 23.15 12.35
N GLN A 47 0.46 21.95 12.05
CA GLN A 47 0.68 20.76 12.85
C GLN A 47 1.77 19.88 12.25
N THR A 48 2.45 19.10 13.11
CA THR A 48 3.30 18.00 12.69
C THR A 48 2.63 16.69 13.09
N TYR A 49 2.28 15.89 12.09
CA TYR A 49 1.62 14.60 12.27
C TYR A 49 2.63 13.47 12.11
N TYR A 50 2.68 12.59 13.10
CA TYR A 50 3.43 11.33 13.03
C TYR A 50 2.45 10.19 12.77
N HIS A 51 2.52 9.63 11.56
CA HIS A 51 1.70 8.50 11.16
C HIS A 51 2.50 7.22 11.40
N THR A 52 2.15 6.49 12.43
CA THR A 52 2.81 5.24 12.79
C THR A 52 1.93 4.06 12.38
N GLY A 53 2.44 3.20 11.52
CA GLY A 53 1.79 1.95 11.15
C GLY A 53 2.64 0.76 11.59
N PRO A 54 2.05 -0.31 12.14
CA PRO A 54 2.77 -1.56 12.39
C PRO A 54 3.42 -2.05 11.10
N HIS A 55 2.72 -1.99 9.99
CA HIS A 55 3.12 -2.41 8.66
C HIS A 55 2.90 -1.28 7.64
N HIS A 56 3.53 -1.36 6.48
CA HIS A 56 3.47 -0.31 5.46
C HIS A 56 2.08 -0.08 4.84
N ASP A 57 1.19 -1.05 4.92
CA ASP A 57 -0.18 -0.99 4.38
C ASP A 57 -1.24 -0.62 5.43
N ASP A 58 -0.97 -0.78 6.72
CA ASP A 58 -1.94 -0.53 7.80
C ASP A 58 -2.47 0.91 7.79
N ILE A 59 -1.59 1.87 7.52
CA ILE A 59 -1.96 3.29 7.42
C ILE A 59 -2.95 3.49 6.26
N MET A 60 -2.70 2.86 5.13
CA MET A 60 -3.56 2.96 3.94
C MET A 60 -4.89 2.26 4.16
N LEU A 61 -4.90 1.09 4.77
CA LEU A 61 -6.10 0.30 4.99
C LEU A 61 -7.00 0.90 6.07
N GLY A 62 -6.41 1.39 7.17
CA GLY A 62 -7.16 1.85 8.33
C GLY A 62 -7.47 3.34 8.37
N MET A 63 -6.60 4.20 7.81
CA MET A 63 -6.62 5.64 8.06
C MET A 63 -6.56 6.52 6.81
N MET A 64 -6.55 5.96 5.60
CA MET A 64 -6.36 6.73 4.37
C MET A 64 -7.28 7.95 4.22
N PRO A 65 -8.61 7.86 4.44
CA PRO A 65 -9.49 9.03 4.28
C PRO A 65 -9.12 10.17 5.21
N HIS A 66 -8.75 9.85 6.45
CA HIS A 66 -8.33 10.83 7.44
C HIS A 66 -7.00 11.48 7.06
N ILE A 67 -6.02 10.70 6.64
CA ILE A 67 -4.70 11.19 6.24
C ILE A 67 -4.80 12.08 4.99
N ILE A 68 -5.59 11.69 4.00
CA ILE A 68 -5.83 12.51 2.81
C ILE A 68 -6.44 13.87 3.20
N HIS A 69 -7.35 13.87 4.17
CA HIS A 69 -7.94 15.10 4.69
C HIS A 69 -6.88 16.02 5.32
N LEU A 70 -6.00 15.48 6.14
CA LEU A 70 -4.93 16.23 6.81
C LEU A 70 -3.86 16.77 5.85
N ILE A 71 -3.47 15.98 4.84
CA ILE A 71 -2.44 16.35 3.83
C ILE A 71 -2.92 17.52 2.94
N ARG A 72 -4.21 17.71 2.77
CA ARG A 72 -4.76 18.84 1.98
C ARG A 72 -4.49 20.20 2.60
N GLU A 73 -4.14 20.27 3.87
CA GLU A 73 -3.72 21.52 4.52
C GLU A 73 -2.19 21.69 4.37
N PRO A 74 -1.72 22.61 3.50
CA PRO A 74 -0.31 22.70 3.13
C PRO A 74 0.60 23.21 4.24
N SER A 75 0.05 23.78 5.32
CA SER A 75 0.82 24.23 6.48
C SER A 75 1.23 23.06 7.41
N ASN A 76 0.67 21.88 7.22
CA ASN A 76 0.95 20.71 8.03
C ASN A 76 2.17 19.94 7.52
N GLN A 77 2.92 19.36 8.46
CA GLN A 77 4.02 18.45 8.19
C GLN A 77 3.58 17.01 8.48
N HIS A 78 4.03 16.07 7.65
CA HIS A 78 3.65 14.67 7.78
C HIS A 78 4.90 13.78 7.78
N ILE A 79 5.04 12.97 8.82
CA ILE A 79 6.11 11.99 8.97
C ILE A 79 5.48 10.61 9.06
N PHE A 80 5.86 9.73 8.14
CA PHE A 80 5.36 8.36 8.08
C PHE A 80 6.41 7.40 8.61
N THR A 81 6.04 6.58 9.57
CA THR A 81 6.94 5.61 10.21
C THR A 81 6.33 4.22 10.22
N ASN A 82 7.04 3.27 9.62
CA ASN A 82 6.69 1.86 9.73
C ASN A 82 7.42 1.26 10.92
N MET A 83 6.69 0.63 11.84
CA MET A 83 7.22 0.06 13.08
C MET A 83 7.88 -1.29 12.86
N THR A 84 7.49 -2.01 11.80
CA THR A 84 8.05 -3.31 11.45
C THR A 84 8.50 -3.34 10.00
N SER A 85 9.51 -4.15 9.72
CA SER A 85 10.01 -4.36 8.35
C SER A 85 9.10 -5.23 7.49
N GLY A 86 8.02 -5.79 8.04
CA GLY A 86 7.23 -6.82 7.39
C GLY A 86 7.95 -8.15 7.22
N PHE A 87 9.07 -8.32 7.89
CA PHE A 87 9.98 -9.46 7.76
C PHE A 87 9.31 -10.82 7.98
N THR A 88 8.30 -10.89 8.83
CA THR A 88 7.53 -12.12 9.06
C THR A 88 6.71 -12.57 7.86
N SER A 89 6.44 -11.67 6.92
CA SER A 89 5.69 -11.98 5.68
C SER A 89 6.55 -12.63 4.62
N VAL A 90 7.88 -12.46 4.70
CA VAL A 90 8.85 -13.01 3.74
C VAL A 90 9.88 -13.84 4.49
N THR A 91 9.66 -15.16 4.56
CA THR A 91 10.61 -16.08 5.20
C THR A 91 11.84 -16.29 4.31
N ASN A 92 12.99 -16.62 4.93
CA ASN A 92 14.20 -16.98 4.18
C ASN A 92 13.96 -18.17 3.22
N GLN A 93 13.12 -19.13 3.60
CA GLN A 93 12.73 -20.23 2.72
C GLN A 93 11.94 -19.75 1.49
N PHE A 94 11.04 -18.79 1.67
CA PHE A 94 10.32 -18.19 0.55
C PHE A 94 11.29 -17.46 -0.38
N LEU A 95 12.17 -16.61 0.17
CA LEU A 95 13.16 -15.86 -0.60
C LEU A 95 14.11 -16.81 -1.35
N LYS A 96 14.65 -17.82 -0.68
CA LYS A 96 15.48 -18.86 -1.29
C LYS A 96 14.80 -19.46 -2.51
N ARG A 97 13.57 -19.93 -2.36
CA ARG A 97 12.80 -20.54 -3.46
C ARG A 97 12.59 -19.56 -4.64
N VAL A 98 12.34 -18.28 -4.35
CA VAL A 98 12.13 -17.27 -5.39
C VAL A 98 13.43 -16.99 -6.14
N VAL A 99 14.57 -16.89 -5.44
CA VAL A 99 15.91 -16.69 -6.06
C VAL A 99 16.32 -17.91 -6.89
N GLU A 100 16.14 -19.13 -6.37
CA GLU A 100 16.40 -20.38 -7.11
C GLU A 100 15.55 -20.45 -8.40
N ASN A 101 14.26 -20.14 -8.33
CA ASN A 101 13.39 -20.10 -9.50
C ASN A 101 13.84 -19.04 -10.50
N THR A 102 14.27 -17.86 -10.02
CA THR A 102 14.76 -16.77 -10.87
C THR A 102 16.01 -17.20 -11.64
N LEU A 103 17.00 -17.77 -10.96
CA LEU A 103 18.20 -18.33 -11.59
C LEU A 103 17.86 -19.41 -12.64
N LYS A 104 16.94 -20.31 -12.29
CA LYS A 104 16.45 -21.34 -13.22
C LYS A 104 15.79 -20.74 -14.45
N PHE A 105 14.93 -19.73 -14.29
CA PHE A 105 14.25 -19.08 -15.42
C PHE A 105 15.23 -18.29 -16.31
N LEU A 106 16.24 -17.63 -15.72
CA LEU A 106 17.32 -16.97 -16.48
C LEU A 106 18.11 -17.97 -17.31
N LYS A 107 18.55 -19.09 -16.71
CA LYS A 107 19.27 -20.18 -17.41
C LYS A 107 18.44 -20.79 -18.54
N GLN A 108 17.11 -20.82 -18.40
CA GLN A 108 16.19 -21.37 -19.40
C GLN A 108 15.76 -20.35 -20.47
N GLY A 109 16.25 -19.10 -20.43
CA GLY A 109 15.85 -18.04 -21.36
C GLY A 109 14.39 -17.59 -21.21
N LYS A 110 13.77 -17.84 -20.04
CA LYS A 110 12.36 -17.48 -19.79
C LYS A 110 12.15 -16.03 -19.32
N ILE A 111 13.23 -15.34 -18.98
CA ILE A 111 13.24 -13.92 -18.60
C ILE A 111 13.98 -13.16 -19.72
N GLN A 112 13.28 -12.93 -20.81
CA GLN A 112 13.87 -12.41 -22.06
C GLN A 112 14.31 -10.94 -21.95
N MET A 113 13.77 -10.15 -21.01
CA MET A 113 14.15 -8.75 -20.86
C MET A 113 15.65 -8.58 -20.57
N THR A 114 16.30 -9.55 -19.97
CA THR A 114 17.73 -9.53 -19.66
C THR A 114 18.64 -9.89 -20.84
N ASP A 115 18.07 -10.21 -21.99
CA ASP A 115 18.82 -10.46 -23.24
C ASP A 115 19.09 -9.16 -24.02
N TYR A 116 18.57 -8.04 -23.55
CA TYR A 116 18.69 -6.72 -24.18
C TYR A 116 19.54 -5.79 -23.30
N SER A 117 20.55 -5.16 -23.89
CA SER A 117 21.47 -4.29 -23.15
C SER A 117 20.81 -3.03 -22.58
N ASP A 118 19.81 -2.49 -23.25
CA ASP A 118 19.05 -1.32 -22.79
C ASP A 118 18.28 -1.58 -21.48
N PHE A 119 17.95 -2.84 -21.20
CA PHE A 119 17.36 -3.23 -19.92
C PHE A 119 18.27 -2.88 -18.73
N PHE A 120 19.58 -3.05 -18.87
CA PHE A 120 20.53 -2.78 -17.80
C PHE A 120 20.88 -1.29 -17.63
N ILE A 121 20.62 -0.45 -18.64
CA ILE A 121 20.82 1.00 -18.53
C ILE A 121 19.68 1.63 -17.71
N SER A 122 18.46 1.53 -18.21
CA SER A 122 17.26 2.06 -17.54
C SER A 122 16.00 1.22 -17.81
N GLY A 123 16.13 0.19 -18.64
CA GLY A 123 15.02 -0.65 -19.09
C GLY A 123 14.35 -1.44 -17.96
N HIS A 124 15.05 -1.66 -16.84
CA HIS A 124 14.48 -2.31 -15.69
C HIS A 124 13.32 -1.50 -15.06
N LEU A 125 13.26 -0.20 -15.28
CA LEU A 125 12.15 0.67 -14.86
C LEU A 125 10.96 0.59 -15.84
N PHE A 126 11.20 0.25 -17.10
CA PHE A 126 10.14 0.14 -18.09
C PHE A 126 9.26 -1.08 -17.80
N LYS A 127 7.95 -0.90 -17.94
CA LYS A 127 6.95 -1.95 -17.74
C LYS A 127 6.86 -2.50 -16.30
N TRP A 128 7.44 -1.81 -15.31
CA TRP A 128 7.33 -2.23 -13.91
C TRP A 128 5.87 -2.43 -13.51
N ASP A 129 5.00 -1.48 -13.81
CA ASP A 129 3.56 -1.59 -13.52
C ASP A 129 2.92 -2.77 -14.27
N LYS A 130 3.35 -3.03 -15.51
CA LYS A 130 2.85 -4.17 -16.30
C LYS A 130 3.24 -5.52 -15.68
N ASP A 131 4.41 -5.61 -15.07
CA ASP A 131 4.82 -6.83 -14.37
C ASP A 131 3.94 -7.08 -13.14
N VAL A 132 3.55 -6.02 -12.41
CA VAL A 132 2.61 -6.12 -11.28
C VAL A 132 1.24 -6.60 -11.76
N TYR A 133 0.67 -5.97 -12.80
CA TYR A 133 -0.62 -6.39 -13.36
C TYR A 133 -0.57 -7.83 -13.88
N HIS A 134 0.52 -8.21 -14.56
CA HIS A 134 0.69 -9.59 -15.00
C HIS A 134 0.69 -10.58 -13.85
N TYR A 135 1.40 -10.26 -12.74
CA TYR A 135 1.41 -11.10 -11.55
C TYR A 135 0.02 -11.25 -10.92
N LEU A 136 -0.72 -10.14 -10.77
CA LEU A 136 -2.07 -10.13 -10.23
C LEU A 136 -3.06 -10.93 -11.13
N ASP A 137 -2.93 -10.80 -12.45
CA ASP A 137 -3.70 -11.60 -13.41
C ASP A 137 -3.45 -13.11 -13.21
N LYS A 138 -2.18 -13.51 -12.96
CA LYS A 138 -1.85 -14.91 -12.69
C LYS A 138 -2.37 -15.41 -11.35
N ILE A 139 -2.48 -14.54 -10.35
CA ILE A 139 -3.18 -14.85 -9.09
C ILE A 139 -4.67 -15.09 -9.37
N ALA A 140 -5.32 -14.18 -10.06
CA ALA A 140 -6.74 -14.26 -10.37
C ALA A 140 -7.11 -15.53 -11.18
N ASN A 141 -6.22 -15.95 -12.06
CA ASN A 141 -6.37 -17.15 -12.89
C ASN A 141 -5.85 -18.45 -12.23
N ASN A 142 -5.38 -18.38 -10.99
CA ASN A 142 -4.77 -19.52 -10.26
C ASN A 142 -3.60 -20.18 -11.02
N ASP A 143 -2.85 -19.39 -11.81
CA ASP A 143 -1.68 -19.85 -12.57
C ASP A 143 -0.40 -19.73 -11.73
N SER A 144 -0.07 -20.77 -10.97
CA SER A 144 1.10 -20.79 -10.08
C SER A 144 2.45 -20.65 -10.80
N ARG A 145 2.55 -21.13 -12.05
CA ARG A 145 3.77 -20.99 -12.87
C ARG A 145 3.94 -19.55 -13.34
N GLY A 146 2.85 -18.93 -13.77
CA GLY A 146 2.83 -17.51 -14.13
C GLY A 146 3.15 -16.60 -12.94
N GLN A 147 2.62 -16.91 -11.75
CA GLN A 147 2.96 -16.19 -10.50
C GLN A 147 4.45 -16.28 -10.19
N SER A 148 5.03 -17.49 -10.23
CA SER A 148 6.47 -17.67 -9.99
C SER A 148 7.34 -16.89 -10.98
N ARG A 149 6.96 -16.83 -12.25
CA ARG A 149 7.65 -16.02 -13.28
C ARG A 149 7.50 -14.55 -13.02
N GLY A 150 6.31 -14.06 -12.66
CA GLY A 150 6.07 -12.66 -12.30
C GLY A 150 6.91 -12.22 -11.11
N LEU A 151 7.02 -13.05 -10.05
CA LEU A 151 7.91 -12.80 -8.92
C LEU A 151 9.38 -12.72 -9.38
N SER A 152 9.82 -13.62 -10.26
CA SER A 152 11.18 -13.61 -10.79
C SER A 152 11.50 -12.34 -11.60
N HIS A 153 10.56 -11.80 -12.38
CA HIS A 153 10.71 -10.51 -13.05
C HIS A 153 10.96 -9.38 -12.05
N ARG A 154 10.21 -9.35 -10.95
CA ARG A 154 10.38 -8.34 -9.88
C ARG A 154 11.73 -8.48 -9.18
N VAL A 155 12.16 -9.71 -8.87
CA VAL A 155 13.48 -9.96 -8.28
C VAL A 155 14.59 -9.46 -9.19
N VAL A 156 14.54 -9.78 -10.48
CA VAL A 156 15.52 -9.30 -11.46
C VAL A 156 15.60 -7.77 -11.46
N ARG A 157 14.46 -7.08 -11.53
CA ARG A 157 14.43 -5.61 -11.50
C ARG A 157 14.98 -5.05 -10.19
N SER A 158 14.64 -5.67 -9.06
CA SER A 158 15.13 -5.26 -7.75
C SER A 158 16.65 -5.43 -7.63
N ILE A 159 17.20 -6.56 -8.07
CA ILE A 159 18.65 -6.79 -8.05
C ILE A 159 19.39 -5.82 -8.96
N VAL A 160 18.90 -5.60 -10.18
CA VAL A 160 19.50 -4.62 -11.10
C VAL A 160 19.47 -3.21 -10.51
N SER A 161 18.37 -2.82 -9.87
CA SER A 161 18.23 -1.49 -9.27
C SER A 161 19.09 -1.29 -8.02
N VAL A 162 19.18 -2.31 -7.15
CA VAL A 162 19.88 -2.19 -5.85
C VAL A 162 21.39 -2.31 -6.01
N TYR A 163 21.84 -3.21 -6.91
CA TYR A 163 23.26 -3.51 -7.09
C TYR A 163 23.86 -2.85 -8.35
N GLU A 164 23.07 -2.05 -9.06
CA GLU A 164 23.49 -1.34 -10.28
C GLU A 164 24.14 -2.28 -11.33
N VAL A 165 23.56 -3.47 -11.47
CA VAL A 165 24.06 -4.54 -12.35
C VAL A 165 23.95 -4.13 -13.83
N ASN A 166 24.99 -4.38 -14.62
CA ASN A 166 25.11 -3.90 -16.00
C ASN A 166 25.05 -5.00 -17.07
N SER A 167 25.00 -6.26 -16.66
CA SER A 167 24.91 -7.39 -17.58
C SER A 167 24.15 -8.58 -16.99
N LYS A 168 23.76 -9.51 -17.86
CA LYS A 168 23.07 -10.74 -17.46
C LYS A 168 23.98 -11.66 -16.63
N GLU A 169 25.26 -11.70 -16.97
CA GLU A 169 26.28 -12.47 -16.25
C GLU A 169 26.46 -11.95 -14.83
N GLU A 170 26.57 -10.64 -14.69
CA GLU A 170 26.67 -9.97 -13.38
C GLU A 170 25.41 -10.18 -12.56
N LEU A 171 24.23 -10.07 -13.19
CA LEU A 171 22.95 -10.39 -12.54
C LEU A 171 22.91 -11.81 -11.98
N MET A 172 23.35 -12.79 -12.76
CA MET A 172 23.37 -14.18 -12.32
C MET A 172 24.36 -14.41 -11.18
N THR A 173 25.50 -13.74 -11.20
CA THR A 173 26.49 -13.76 -10.11
C THR A 173 25.90 -13.19 -8.84
N LYS A 174 25.27 -11.99 -8.91
CA LYS A 174 24.63 -11.36 -7.74
C LYS A 174 23.49 -12.19 -7.17
N LEU A 175 22.69 -12.82 -8.01
CA LEU A 175 21.63 -13.71 -7.53
C LEU A 175 22.21 -14.96 -6.84
N GLN A 176 23.36 -15.47 -7.31
CA GLN A 176 24.05 -16.58 -6.66
C GLN A 176 24.63 -16.14 -5.31
N ASP A 177 25.27 -14.96 -5.23
CA ASP A 177 25.78 -14.40 -3.98
C ASP A 177 24.66 -14.29 -2.92
N VAL A 178 23.50 -13.76 -3.32
CA VAL A 178 22.33 -13.67 -2.43
C VAL A 178 21.85 -15.05 -1.98
N LEU A 179 21.84 -16.04 -2.87
CA LEU A 179 21.44 -17.39 -2.54
C LEU A 179 22.42 -18.05 -1.56
N ASP A 180 23.72 -17.85 -1.75
CA ASP A 180 24.77 -18.39 -0.90
C ASP A 180 24.72 -17.74 0.49
N GLU A 181 24.46 -16.44 0.57
CA GLU A 181 24.23 -15.76 1.84
C GLU A 181 23.01 -16.30 2.57
N ILE A 182 21.87 -16.48 1.89
CA ILE A 182 20.68 -17.08 2.50
C ILE A 182 21.00 -18.48 3.03
N ASN A 183 21.75 -19.28 2.30
CA ASN A 183 22.13 -20.63 2.70
C ASN A 183 23.08 -20.65 3.92
N SER A 184 23.85 -19.58 4.14
CA SER A 184 24.76 -19.49 5.29
C SER A 184 24.04 -19.35 6.62
N TYR A 185 22.76 -18.98 6.62
CA TYR A 185 21.91 -18.89 7.81
C TYR A 185 21.24 -20.21 8.20
N TYR A 186 21.44 -21.27 7.45
CA TYR A 186 20.91 -22.62 7.69
C TYR A 186 22.01 -23.66 7.81
#